data_7dbe3c3ec325a19e36138403e0ab50af
#
_entry.id   7dbe3c3ec325a19e36138403e0ab50af
#
_cell.length_a   1.000
_cell.length_b   1.000
_cell.length_c   1.000
_cell.angle_alpha   90.00
_cell.angle_beta   90.00
_cell.angle_gamma   90.00
#
_symmetry.space_group_name_H-M   'P 1'
#
loop_
_entity.id
_entity.type
_entity.pdbx_description
1 polymer ?
#
loop_
_entity_poly.entity_id
_entity_poly.type
_entity_poly.pdbx_seq_one_letter_code
_entity_poly.pdbx_strand_id
1 'polypeptide(L)'
;MILSLETSTKVCSVALGQNGKLLALKESADEKYTHAENITLYVKEVCTQAKVSLKDIDAVAVSKGPGSFTGLRIGASTAKGLCYALEKPLIAINSLQAMAVGQISRRKTQDARLFCPMIDAKRMEVYFAIYDEQLNEIKKTFTEIIDENSFSDLLEKNKILFFGDGAEKCKAKIKHPNAGFIDNVNPSAQFMIQLAEKYFSEKKFEDVAYFEPYYLKDFFTHSNSFKAEEM
;
A
#
# COMPACT_ATOMS: atom_id res chain seq x y z
N MET A 1 7.95 19.05 -4.76
CA MET A 1 8.33 17.89 -3.88
C MET A 1 7.10 17.29 -3.26
N ILE A 2 7.01 15.96 -3.21
CA ILE A 2 5.84 15.25 -2.64
C ILE A 2 6.31 14.39 -1.48
N LEU A 3 5.65 14.53 -0.33
CA LEU A 3 5.84 13.69 0.84
C LEU A 3 4.86 12.52 0.76
N SER A 4 5.36 11.29 0.80
CA SER A 4 4.56 10.05 0.70
C SER A 4 4.56 9.29 2.01
N LEU A 5 3.38 8.84 2.47
CA LEU A 5 3.16 8.10 3.72
C LEU A 5 2.55 6.74 3.40
N GLU A 6 3.23 5.65 3.79
CA GLU A 6 2.75 4.28 3.64
C GLU A 6 2.62 3.61 5.00
N THR A 7 1.39 3.18 5.34
CA THR A 7 1.05 2.60 6.65
C THR A 7 0.07 1.44 6.55
N SER A 8 -0.12 0.90 5.33
CA SER A 8 -1.14 -0.13 5.07
C SER A 8 -0.84 -1.51 5.66
N THR A 9 0.41 -1.77 6.04
CA THR A 9 0.85 -3.04 6.66
C THR A 9 1.61 -2.79 7.97
N LYS A 10 2.43 -3.73 8.41
CA LYS A 10 3.33 -3.52 9.56
C LYS A 10 4.46 -2.54 9.26
N VAL A 11 4.75 -2.27 8.01
CA VAL A 11 5.77 -1.31 7.61
C VAL A 11 5.22 0.11 7.80
N CYS A 12 5.96 0.92 8.55
CA CYS A 12 5.79 2.36 8.58
C CYS A 12 6.86 2.96 7.66
N SER A 13 6.44 3.60 6.58
CA SER A 13 7.37 4.14 5.59
C SER A 13 6.98 5.56 5.20
N VAL A 14 7.98 6.44 5.15
CA VAL A 14 7.86 7.85 4.72
C VAL A 14 8.94 8.12 3.68
N ALA A 15 8.55 8.69 2.55
CA ALA A 15 9.48 9.07 1.48
C ALA A 15 9.24 10.50 1.03
N LEU A 16 10.29 11.18 0.66
CA LEU A 16 10.26 12.46 -0.04
C LEU A 16 10.72 12.25 -1.47
N GLY A 17 9.91 12.68 -2.44
CA GLY A 17 10.22 12.60 -3.86
C GLY A 17 10.10 13.93 -4.57
N GLN A 18 10.81 14.07 -5.68
CA GLN A 18 10.72 15.21 -6.58
C GLN A 18 10.95 14.76 -8.02
N ASN A 19 10.09 15.19 -8.91
CA ASN A 19 10.16 14.85 -10.35
C ASN A 19 10.26 13.32 -10.57
N GLY A 20 9.48 12.56 -9.83
CA GLY A 20 9.46 11.09 -9.89
C GLY A 20 10.70 10.38 -9.29
N LYS A 21 11.63 11.12 -8.67
CA LYS A 21 12.86 10.56 -8.07
C LYS A 21 12.80 10.62 -6.55
N LEU A 22 13.32 9.57 -5.92
CA LEU A 22 13.47 9.50 -4.47
C LEU A 22 14.58 10.45 -4.00
N LEU A 23 14.28 11.32 -3.04
CA LEU A 23 15.24 12.19 -2.36
C LEU A 23 15.66 11.62 -1.00
N ALA A 24 14.68 11.16 -0.22
CA ALA A 24 14.92 10.58 1.10
C ALA A 24 13.87 9.53 1.41
N LEU A 25 14.26 8.53 2.20
CA LEU A 25 13.40 7.44 2.65
C LEU A 25 13.73 7.10 4.10
N LYS A 26 12.68 6.95 4.90
CA LYS A 26 12.77 6.34 6.23
C LYS A 26 11.66 5.33 6.38
N GLU A 27 12.03 4.09 6.74
CA GLU A 27 11.06 3.02 6.96
C GLU A 27 11.54 2.05 8.05
N SER A 28 10.60 1.43 8.73
CA SER A 28 10.82 0.30 9.63
C SER A 28 9.74 -0.75 9.43
N ALA A 29 10.12 -1.99 9.64
CA ALA A 29 9.23 -3.16 9.64
C ALA A 29 9.32 -3.84 11.00
N ASP A 30 8.86 -3.16 12.06
CA ASP A 30 8.85 -3.71 13.41
C ASP A 30 7.70 -4.72 13.57
N GLU A 31 7.90 -5.72 14.43
CA GLU A 31 6.84 -6.71 14.74
C GLU A 31 5.61 -6.06 15.40
N LYS A 32 5.81 -4.92 16.07
CA LYS A 32 4.76 -4.11 16.69
C LYS A 32 4.37 -2.98 15.76
N TYR A 33 3.06 -2.69 15.69
CA TYR A 33 2.54 -1.52 14.99
C TYR A 33 2.93 -0.24 15.72
N THR A 34 4.05 0.37 15.34
CA THR A 34 4.59 1.62 15.94
C THR A 34 4.31 2.85 15.07
N HIS A 35 3.33 2.76 14.17
CA HIS A 35 3.03 3.82 13.20
C HIS A 35 2.73 5.17 13.85
N ALA A 36 1.91 5.17 14.91
CA ALA A 36 1.52 6.41 15.59
C ALA A 36 2.73 7.14 16.22
N GLU A 37 3.71 6.38 16.70
CA GLU A 37 4.91 6.90 17.33
C GLU A 37 5.94 7.37 16.30
N ASN A 38 6.06 6.65 15.19
CA ASN A 38 7.17 6.81 14.25
C ASN A 38 6.86 7.74 13.07
N ILE A 39 5.61 7.79 12.59
CA ILE A 39 5.31 8.46 11.31
C ILE A 39 5.72 9.93 11.29
N THR A 40 5.46 10.68 12.34
CA THR A 40 5.84 12.10 12.43
C THR A 40 7.34 12.30 12.61
N LEU A 41 8.01 11.38 13.31
CA LEU A 41 9.47 11.37 13.43
C LEU A 41 10.10 11.11 12.06
N TYR A 42 9.59 10.15 11.30
CA TYR A 42 10.08 9.84 9.96
C TYR A 42 9.86 10.98 8.97
N VAL A 43 8.73 11.71 9.06
CA VAL A 43 8.52 12.94 8.30
C VAL A 43 9.63 13.95 8.58
N LYS A 44 9.98 14.19 9.85
CA LYS A 44 11.07 15.08 10.24
C LYS A 44 12.43 14.59 9.72
N GLU A 45 12.69 13.26 9.85
CA GLU A 45 13.96 12.67 9.42
C GLU A 45 14.16 12.79 7.89
N VAL A 46 13.15 12.49 7.06
CA VAL A 46 13.28 12.59 5.60
C VAL A 46 13.47 14.04 5.15
N CYS A 47 12.80 15.01 5.79
CA CYS A 47 13.02 16.43 5.52
C CYS A 47 14.44 16.85 5.89
N THR A 48 14.93 16.42 7.05
CA THR A 48 16.31 16.71 7.49
C THR A 48 17.34 16.09 6.54
N GLN A 49 17.14 14.82 6.15
CA GLN A 49 18.01 14.12 5.21
C GLN A 49 18.07 14.80 3.84
N ALA A 50 16.93 15.25 3.34
CA ALA A 50 16.84 15.97 2.08
C ALA A 50 17.25 17.46 2.20
N LYS A 51 17.50 17.96 3.41
CA LYS A 51 17.82 19.38 3.70
C LYS A 51 16.74 20.36 3.23
N VAL A 52 15.47 19.99 3.42
CA VAL A 52 14.30 20.77 3.05
C VAL A 52 13.41 21.06 4.25
N SER A 53 12.61 22.11 4.15
CA SER A 53 11.56 22.45 5.13
C SER A 53 10.23 21.80 4.74
N LEU A 54 9.35 21.58 5.70
CA LEU A 54 7.97 21.17 5.42
C LEU A 54 7.23 22.17 4.51
N LYS A 55 7.61 23.45 4.53
CA LYS A 55 7.02 24.48 3.67
C LYS A 55 7.36 24.29 2.19
N ASP A 56 8.43 23.58 1.88
CA ASP A 56 8.88 23.31 0.51
C ASP A 56 8.13 22.13 -0.15
N ILE A 57 7.25 21.46 0.62
CA ILE A 57 6.42 20.35 0.13
C ILE A 57 5.25 20.93 -0.68
N ASP A 58 5.00 20.36 -1.86
CA ASP A 58 3.92 20.79 -2.77
C ASP A 58 2.64 19.96 -2.57
N ALA A 59 2.75 18.70 -2.10
CA ALA A 59 1.62 17.81 -1.82
C ALA A 59 2.00 16.73 -0.81
N VAL A 60 1.00 16.17 -0.14
CA VAL A 60 1.16 14.95 0.67
C VAL A 60 0.42 13.81 0.00
N ALA A 61 1.11 12.69 -0.23
CA ALA A 61 0.54 11.45 -0.72
C ALA A 61 0.38 10.44 0.44
N VAL A 62 -0.71 9.71 0.47
CA VAL A 62 -0.97 8.68 1.48
C VAL A 62 -1.46 7.39 0.85
N SER A 63 -1.04 6.25 1.37
CA SER A 63 -1.63 4.97 1.01
C SER A 63 -3.08 4.92 1.48
N LYS A 64 -4.02 4.78 0.52
CA LYS A 64 -5.45 4.67 0.85
C LYS A 64 -5.91 3.26 1.19
N GLY A 65 -5.02 2.29 1.07
CA GLY A 65 -5.35 0.87 1.25
C GLY A 65 -5.47 0.11 -0.09
N PRO A 66 -5.85 -1.16 -0.02
CA PRO A 66 -6.27 -1.90 1.17
C PRO A 66 -5.13 -2.18 2.15
N GLY A 67 -5.49 -2.62 3.39
CA GLY A 67 -4.51 -2.98 4.40
C GLY A 67 -5.05 -2.92 5.83
N SER A 68 -4.14 -2.73 6.78
CA SER A 68 -4.44 -2.60 8.21
C SER A 68 -5.35 -1.41 8.50
N PHE A 69 -6.51 -1.66 9.08
CA PHE A 69 -7.48 -0.63 9.45
C PHE A 69 -6.87 0.47 10.34
N THR A 70 -6.15 0.07 11.39
CA THR A 70 -5.47 1.01 12.29
C THR A 70 -4.37 1.79 11.58
N GLY A 71 -3.53 1.08 10.81
CA GLY A 71 -2.44 1.70 10.06
C GLY A 71 -2.95 2.75 9.07
N LEU A 72 -3.96 2.41 8.28
CA LEU A 72 -4.56 3.33 7.30
C LEU A 72 -5.16 4.58 7.97
N ARG A 73 -5.79 4.45 9.15
CA ARG A 73 -6.30 5.61 9.90
C ARG A 73 -5.20 6.51 10.41
N ILE A 74 -4.10 5.95 10.91
CA ILE A 74 -2.94 6.72 11.38
C ILE A 74 -2.35 7.50 10.20
N GLY A 75 -2.12 6.83 9.05
CA GLY A 75 -1.61 7.47 7.85
C GLY A 75 -2.53 8.59 7.34
N ALA A 76 -3.82 8.30 7.20
CA ALA A 76 -4.81 9.27 6.75
C ALA A 76 -4.91 10.49 7.68
N SER A 77 -4.97 10.27 9.00
CA SER A 77 -5.04 11.38 9.97
C SER A 77 -3.79 12.25 9.93
N THR A 78 -2.60 11.63 9.83
CA THR A 78 -1.34 12.36 9.70
C THR A 78 -1.28 13.16 8.40
N ALA A 79 -1.66 12.55 7.27
CA ALA A 79 -1.68 13.22 5.98
C ALA A 79 -2.66 14.41 5.97
N LYS A 80 -3.87 14.21 6.48
CA LYS A 80 -4.89 15.29 6.61
C LYS A 80 -4.37 16.43 7.49
N GLY A 81 -3.76 16.12 8.64
CA GLY A 81 -3.17 17.14 9.52
C GLY A 81 -2.05 17.95 8.84
N LEU A 82 -1.16 17.27 8.09
CA LEU A 82 -0.11 17.93 7.32
C LEU A 82 -0.69 18.79 6.18
N CYS A 83 -1.64 18.27 5.40
CA CYS A 83 -2.29 19.01 4.32
C CYS A 83 -2.98 20.27 4.84
N TYR A 84 -3.71 20.15 5.95
CA TYR A 84 -4.39 21.28 6.58
C TYR A 84 -3.40 22.33 7.08
N ALA A 85 -2.36 21.93 7.82
CA ALA A 85 -1.39 22.87 8.39
C ALA A 85 -0.50 23.56 7.35
N LEU A 86 -0.25 22.90 6.22
CA LEU A 86 0.61 23.40 5.16
C LEU A 86 -0.16 24.03 3.99
N GLU A 87 -1.50 23.95 4.01
CA GLU A 87 -2.38 24.34 2.91
C GLU A 87 -2.00 23.65 1.58
N LYS A 88 -1.74 22.33 1.65
CA LYS A 88 -1.29 21.54 0.50
C LYS A 88 -2.30 20.46 0.14
N PRO A 89 -2.39 20.06 -1.15
CA PRO A 89 -3.30 19.01 -1.59
C PRO A 89 -2.93 17.63 -1.07
N LEU A 90 -3.96 16.80 -0.87
CA LEU A 90 -3.86 15.40 -0.50
C LEU A 90 -4.00 14.52 -1.74
N ILE A 91 -3.12 13.53 -1.87
CA ILE A 91 -3.14 12.52 -2.93
C ILE A 91 -3.33 11.14 -2.30
N ALA A 92 -4.32 10.38 -2.76
CA ALA A 92 -4.55 9.02 -2.28
C ALA A 92 -4.08 7.98 -3.29
N ILE A 93 -3.22 7.05 -2.85
CA ILE A 93 -2.61 6.03 -3.70
C ILE A 93 -3.01 4.63 -3.21
N ASN A 94 -3.44 3.77 -4.12
CA ASN A 94 -3.74 2.38 -3.80
C ASN A 94 -2.44 1.64 -3.44
N SER A 95 -2.42 0.97 -2.27
CA SER A 95 -1.24 0.27 -1.76
C SER A 95 -0.75 -0.84 -2.69
N LEU A 96 -1.69 -1.61 -3.27
CA LEU A 96 -1.35 -2.68 -4.21
C LEU A 96 -0.77 -2.13 -5.52
N GLN A 97 -1.32 -1.01 -6.02
CA GLN A 97 -0.79 -0.34 -7.21
C GLN A 97 0.62 0.17 -6.97
N ALA A 98 0.89 0.79 -5.82
CA ALA A 98 2.23 1.23 -5.46
C ALA A 98 3.23 0.06 -5.41
N MET A 99 2.83 -1.07 -4.82
CA MET A 99 3.66 -2.28 -4.80
C MET A 99 3.95 -2.79 -6.21
N ALA A 100 2.94 -2.79 -7.11
CA ALA A 100 3.12 -3.20 -8.51
C ALA A 100 4.14 -2.30 -9.22
N VAL A 101 4.03 -0.97 -9.08
CA VAL A 101 5.03 -0.01 -9.61
C VAL A 101 6.44 -0.35 -9.12
N GLY A 102 6.58 -0.61 -7.82
CA GLY A 102 7.89 -0.96 -7.23
C GLY A 102 8.52 -2.21 -7.84
N GLN A 103 7.73 -3.24 -8.16
CA GLN A 103 8.24 -4.47 -8.74
C GLN A 103 8.45 -4.36 -10.25
N ILE A 104 7.54 -3.74 -10.99
CA ILE A 104 7.69 -3.51 -12.43
C ILE A 104 8.96 -2.69 -12.72
N SER A 105 9.21 -1.63 -11.94
CA SER A 105 10.38 -0.75 -12.13
C SER A 105 11.73 -1.43 -11.82
N ARG A 106 11.74 -2.45 -10.97
CA ARG A 106 12.96 -3.17 -10.56
C ARG A 106 13.33 -4.33 -11.48
N ARG A 107 12.48 -4.67 -12.44
CA ARG A 107 12.70 -5.82 -13.33
C ARG A 107 13.87 -5.58 -14.28
N LYS A 108 14.78 -6.54 -14.29
CA LYS A 108 15.81 -6.62 -15.33
C LYS A 108 15.55 -7.73 -16.37
N THR A 109 14.89 -8.82 -16.01
CA THR A 109 14.60 -9.95 -16.92
C THR A 109 13.68 -10.97 -16.24
N GLN A 110 12.38 -10.94 -16.40
CA GLN A 110 11.51 -12.08 -16.08
C GLN A 110 10.37 -12.14 -17.09
N ASP A 111 10.02 -13.34 -17.54
CA ASP A 111 8.94 -13.59 -18.51
C ASP A 111 7.53 -13.45 -17.94
N ALA A 112 7.35 -12.89 -16.76
CA ALA A 112 6.03 -12.70 -16.21
C ALA A 112 5.34 -11.53 -16.91
N ARG A 113 4.11 -11.73 -17.32
CA ARG A 113 3.28 -10.73 -17.99
C ARG A 113 2.33 -10.03 -17.03
N LEU A 114 2.02 -10.68 -15.91
CA LEU A 114 1.09 -10.16 -14.89
C LEU A 114 1.74 -10.10 -13.52
N PHE A 115 1.35 -9.10 -12.75
CA PHE A 115 1.84 -8.76 -11.41
C PHE A 115 0.69 -8.79 -10.44
N CYS A 116 0.80 -9.60 -9.40
CA CYS A 116 -0.22 -9.76 -8.37
C CYS A 116 0.36 -9.39 -7.00
N PRO A 117 0.36 -8.10 -6.61
CA PRO A 117 0.62 -7.69 -5.24
C PRO A 117 -0.45 -8.26 -4.31
N MET A 118 -0.04 -8.77 -3.15
CA MET A 118 -0.91 -9.33 -2.14
C MET A 118 -0.62 -8.76 -0.76
N ILE A 119 -1.65 -8.29 -0.06
CA ILE A 119 -1.57 -7.86 1.34
C ILE A 119 -2.36 -8.83 2.21
N ASP A 120 -1.81 -9.21 3.35
CA ASP A 120 -2.43 -10.16 4.28
C ASP A 120 -3.75 -9.61 4.86
N ALA A 121 -4.86 -10.32 4.63
CA ALA A 121 -6.18 -10.02 5.18
C ALA A 121 -6.59 -10.96 6.32
N LYS A 122 -5.60 -11.66 6.92
CA LYS A 122 -5.73 -12.70 7.95
C LYS A 122 -6.27 -14.03 7.44
N ARG A 123 -6.04 -15.11 8.19
CA ARG A 123 -6.34 -16.48 7.78
C ARG A 123 -5.78 -16.75 6.37
N MET A 124 -6.51 -17.44 5.49
CA MET A 124 -6.12 -17.68 4.09
C MET A 124 -6.64 -16.61 3.12
N GLU A 125 -7.11 -15.48 3.62
CA GLU A 125 -7.64 -14.39 2.83
C GLU A 125 -6.58 -13.33 2.56
N VAL A 126 -6.57 -12.78 1.34
CA VAL A 126 -5.66 -11.72 0.91
C VAL A 126 -6.42 -10.59 0.22
N TYR A 127 -5.91 -9.36 0.34
CA TYR A 127 -6.22 -8.30 -0.59
C TYR A 127 -5.25 -8.39 -1.76
N PHE A 128 -5.76 -8.32 -2.98
CA PHE A 128 -4.93 -8.36 -4.18
C PHE A 128 -5.53 -7.54 -5.32
N ALA A 129 -4.71 -7.29 -6.32
CA ALA A 129 -5.08 -6.80 -7.64
C ALA A 129 -4.15 -7.45 -8.66
N ILE A 130 -4.49 -7.40 -9.95
CA ILE A 130 -3.61 -7.91 -11.00
C ILE A 130 -3.37 -6.80 -12.00
N TYR A 131 -2.10 -6.54 -12.28
CA TYR A 131 -1.64 -5.52 -13.23
C TYR A 131 -0.82 -6.15 -14.34
N ASP A 132 -0.86 -5.55 -15.54
CA ASP A 132 0.11 -5.83 -16.59
C ASP A 132 1.40 -4.99 -16.43
N GLU A 133 2.32 -5.11 -17.37
CA GLU A 133 3.60 -4.37 -17.38
C GLU A 133 3.42 -2.85 -17.56
N GLN A 134 2.31 -2.41 -18.12
CA GLN A 134 1.94 -1.02 -18.32
C GLN A 134 1.13 -0.44 -17.15
N LEU A 135 0.94 -1.22 -16.07
CA LEU A 135 0.09 -0.88 -14.91
C LEU A 135 -1.41 -0.77 -15.25
N ASN A 136 -1.85 -1.37 -16.34
CA ASN A 136 -3.27 -1.54 -16.56
C ASN A 136 -3.83 -2.57 -15.57
N GLU A 137 -4.96 -2.26 -14.97
CA GLU A 137 -5.60 -3.11 -13.98
C GLU A 137 -6.40 -4.22 -14.69
N ILE A 138 -5.84 -5.44 -14.71
CA ILE A 138 -6.47 -6.63 -15.31
C ILE A 138 -7.55 -7.21 -14.39
N LYS A 139 -7.29 -7.23 -13.07
CA LYS A 139 -8.28 -7.54 -12.03
C LYS A 139 -8.21 -6.46 -10.98
N LYS A 140 -9.36 -5.83 -10.71
CA LYS A 140 -9.48 -4.74 -9.74
C LYS A 140 -9.14 -5.22 -8.33
N THR A 141 -8.78 -4.27 -7.48
CA THR A 141 -8.54 -4.51 -6.06
C THR A 141 -9.72 -5.27 -5.45
N PHE A 142 -9.45 -6.45 -4.90
CA PHE A 142 -10.44 -7.36 -4.35
C PHE A 142 -9.90 -8.10 -3.12
N THR A 143 -10.77 -8.81 -2.41
CA THR A 143 -10.38 -9.72 -1.32
C THR A 143 -10.92 -11.11 -1.61
N GLU A 144 -10.08 -12.14 -1.39
CA GLU A 144 -10.43 -13.53 -1.71
C GLU A 144 -9.75 -14.49 -0.73
N ILE A 145 -10.46 -15.55 -0.36
CA ILE A 145 -9.88 -16.68 0.36
C ILE A 145 -9.20 -17.56 -0.67
N ILE A 146 -7.89 -17.73 -0.55
CA ILE A 146 -7.08 -18.46 -1.53
C ILE A 146 -7.14 -19.95 -1.30
N ASP A 147 -7.47 -20.67 -2.37
CA ASP A 147 -7.49 -22.13 -2.46
C ASP A 147 -6.62 -22.63 -3.64
N GLU A 148 -6.74 -23.91 -3.96
CA GLU A 148 -5.94 -24.58 -5.00
C GLU A 148 -6.40 -24.23 -6.42
N ASN A 149 -7.63 -23.71 -6.58
CA ASN A 149 -8.20 -23.29 -7.86
C ASN A 149 -8.07 -21.79 -8.11
N SER A 150 -7.66 -21.03 -7.08
CA SER A 150 -7.50 -19.59 -7.20
C SER A 150 -6.51 -19.23 -8.31
N PHE A 151 -6.91 -18.32 -9.18
CA PHE A 151 -6.15 -17.83 -10.36
C PHE A 151 -5.93 -18.85 -11.49
N SER A 152 -6.51 -20.07 -11.47
CA SER A 152 -6.28 -21.12 -12.49
C SER A 152 -6.48 -20.62 -13.91
N ASP A 153 -7.61 -19.99 -14.22
CA ASP A 153 -7.94 -19.47 -15.56
C ASP A 153 -6.92 -18.45 -16.10
N LEU A 154 -6.32 -17.65 -15.20
CA LEU A 154 -5.30 -16.69 -15.56
C LEU A 154 -3.94 -17.33 -15.69
N LEU A 155 -3.62 -18.29 -14.82
CA LEU A 155 -2.35 -19.00 -14.81
C LEU A 155 -2.21 -19.94 -16.02
N GLU A 156 -3.29 -20.51 -16.56
CA GLU A 156 -3.27 -21.27 -17.80
C GLU A 156 -2.74 -20.46 -18.98
N LYS A 157 -3.01 -19.16 -18.99
CA LYS A 157 -2.71 -18.27 -20.13
C LYS A 157 -1.51 -17.35 -19.89
N ASN A 158 -1.13 -17.11 -18.65
CA ASN A 158 -0.15 -16.09 -18.28
C ASN A 158 0.78 -16.57 -17.18
N LYS A 159 2.04 -16.12 -17.23
CA LYS A 159 2.92 -16.17 -16.07
C LYS A 159 2.58 -15.01 -15.15
N ILE A 160 2.22 -15.31 -13.91
CA ILE A 160 1.85 -14.33 -12.87
C ILE A 160 2.92 -14.31 -11.78
N LEU A 161 3.36 -13.13 -11.42
CA LEU A 161 4.31 -12.90 -10.36
C LEU A 161 3.57 -12.41 -9.11
N PHE A 162 3.54 -13.25 -8.07
CA PHE A 162 2.91 -12.97 -6.79
C PHE A 162 3.95 -12.42 -5.80
N PHE A 163 3.61 -11.39 -5.04
CA PHE A 163 4.50 -10.77 -4.06
C PHE A 163 3.71 -9.97 -3.02
N GLY A 164 4.37 -9.64 -1.91
CA GLY A 164 3.77 -8.97 -0.77
C GLY A 164 3.62 -9.91 0.43
N ASP A 165 3.28 -9.34 1.60
CA ASP A 165 3.18 -10.10 2.85
C ASP A 165 2.02 -11.12 2.85
N GLY A 166 1.02 -10.93 1.98
CA GLY A 166 -0.04 -11.90 1.73
C GLY A 166 0.37 -13.07 0.83
N ALA A 167 1.42 -12.93 0.00
CA ALA A 167 1.79 -13.92 -0.99
C ALA A 167 2.44 -15.18 -0.38
N GLU A 168 3.19 -15.03 0.72
CA GLU A 168 3.92 -16.13 1.35
C GLU A 168 3.02 -17.30 1.72
N LYS A 169 1.90 -17.03 2.40
CA LYS A 169 0.95 -18.06 2.79
C LYS A 169 0.24 -18.71 1.60
N CYS A 170 0.18 -18.02 0.45
CA CYS A 170 -0.47 -18.51 -0.76
C CYS A 170 0.37 -19.52 -1.52
N LYS A 171 1.71 -19.56 -1.35
CA LYS A 171 2.62 -20.52 -2.01
C LYS A 171 2.21 -21.99 -1.81
N ALA A 172 1.68 -22.32 -0.64
CA ALA A 172 1.25 -23.67 -0.34
C ALA A 172 0.01 -24.11 -1.14
N LYS A 173 -0.79 -23.13 -1.59
CA LYS A 173 -2.05 -23.34 -2.30
C LYS A 173 -1.91 -23.16 -3.81
N ILE A 174 -1.25 -22.13 -4.26
CA ILE A 174 -1.08 -21.84 -5.69
C ILE A 174 0.13 -22.61 -6.22
N LYS A 175 -0.10 -23.84 -6.70
CA LYS A 175 0.93 -24.75 -7.24
C LYS A 175 0.79 -24.89 -8.76
N HIS A 176 1.12 -23.84 -9.49
CA HIS A 176 1.05 -23.87 -10.94
C HIS A 176 2.41 -23.47 -11.55
N PRO A 177 2.88 -24.11 -12.65
CA PRO A 177 4.19 -23.80 -13.26
C PRO A 177 4.34 -22.34 -13.71
N ASN A 178 3.23 -21.66 -14.01
CA ASN A 178 3.21 -20.25 -14.38
C ASN A 178 3.08 -19.29 -13.18
N ALA A 179 3.01 -19.81 -11.94
CA ALA A 179 3.01 -18.99 -10.73
C ALA A 179 4.44 -18.77 -10.24
N GLY A 180 4.90 -17.53 -10.29
CA GLY A 180 6.17 -17.10 -9.69
C GLY A 180 5.93 -16.34 -8.39
N PHE A 181 6.85 -16.44 -7.43
CA PHE A 181 6.76 -15.73 -6.15
C PHE A 181 8.03 -14.93 -5.89
N ILE A 182 7.87 -13.71 -5.41
CA ILE A 182 8.98 -12.89 -4.88
C ILE A 182 8.78 -12.71 -3.39
N ASP A 183 9.80 -13.11 -2.63
CA ASP A 183 9.82 -13.00 -1.17
C ASP A 183 10.28 -11.62 -0.70
N ASN A 184 9.93 -11.29 0.54
CA ASN A 184 10.39 -10.08 1.23
C ASN A 184 10.02 -8.77 0.51
N VAL A 185 8.90 -8.75 -0.21
CA VAL A 185 8.36 -7.53 -0.79
C VAL A 185 7.36 -6.93 0.19
N ASN A 186 7.67 -5.76 0.70
CA ASN A 186 6.77 -4.98 1.56
C ASN A 186 6.30 -3.72 0.85
N PRO A 187 5.12 -3.19 1.19
CA PRO A 187 4.73 -1.83 0.81
C PRO A 187 5.78 -0.82 1.29
N SER A 188 6.05 0.18 0.48
CA SER A 188 7.02 1.23 0.80
C SER A 188 6.61 2.56 0.17
N ALA A 189 6.79 3.65 0.90
CA ALA A 189 6.46 4.99 0.41
C ALA A 189 7.27 5.39 -0.84
N GLN A 190 8.46 4.82 -1.06
CA GLN A 190 9.25 5.06 -2.27
C GLN A 190 8.51 4.61 -3.55
N PHE A 191 7.69 3.57 -3.48
CA PHE A 191 6.94 3.06 -4.64
C PHE A 191 5.76 3.96 -5.02
N MET A 192 5.37 4.85 -4.12
CA MET A 192 4.30 5.82 -4.37
C MET A 192 4.77 7.02 -5.20
N ILE A 193 6.08 7.32 -5.23
CA ILE A 193 6.62 8.57 -5.77
C ILE A 193 6.19 8.84 -7.21
N GLN A 194 6.32 7.86 -8.11
CA GLN A 194 5.95 8.03 -9.51
C GLN A 194 4.44 8.25 -9.69
N LEU A 195 3.62 7.52 -8.93
CA LEU A 195 2.17 7.69 -8.94
C LEU A 195 1.76 9.03 -8.37
N ALA A 196 2.40 9.47 -7.29
CA ALA A 196 2.14 10.75 -6.65
C ALA A 196 2.45 11.92 -7.61
N GLU A 197 3.58 11.91 -8.32
CA GLU A 197 3.91 12.91 -9.34
C GLU A 197 2.90 12.91 -10.48
N LYS A 198 2.51 11.74 -10.98
CA LYS A 198 1.49 11.61 -12.01
C LYS A 198 0.16 12.22 -11.54
N TYR A 199 -0.32 11.85 -10.34
CA TYR A 199 -1.60 12.34 -9.81
C TYR A 199 -1.54 13.83 -9.48
N PHE A 200 -0.39 14.32 -9.04
CA PHE A 200 -0.17 15.76 -8.83
C PHE A 200 -0.29 16.53 -10.16
N SER A 201 0.38 16.06 -11.21
CA SER A 201 0.31 16.70 -12.54
C SER A 201 -1.10 16.66 -13.15
N GLU A 202 -1.85 15.59 -12.89
CA GLU A 202 -3.25 15.41 -13.31
C GLU A 202 -4.25 16.12 -12.39
N LYS A 203 -3.79 16.76 -11.30
CA LYS A 203 -4.62 17.41 -10.26
C LYS A 203 -5.63 16.48 -9.64
N LYS A 204 -5.28 15.20 -9.51
CA LYS A 204 -6.10 14.18 -8.83
C LYS A 204 -5.91 14.29 -7.31
N PHE A 205 -6.63 15.22 -6.72
CA PHE A 205 -6.57 15.51 -5.29
C PHE A 205 -7.83 15.02 -4.59
N GLU A 206 -7.67 14.60 -3.35
CA GLU A 206 -8.76 14.25 -2.46
C GLU A 206 -9.20 15.47 -1.65
N ASP A 207 -10.47 15.50 -1.26
CA ASP A 207 -10.94 16.47 -0.28
C ASP A 207 -10.37 16.13 1.10
N VAL A 208 -9.57 17.03 1.64
CA VAL A 208 -8.88 16.81 2.93
C VAL A 208 -9.86 16.59 4.08
N ALA A 209 -11.03 17.23 4.07
CA ALA A 209 -12.03 17.08 5.12
C ALA A 209 -12.74 15.72 5.06
N TYR A 210 -13.09 15.27 3.85
CA TYR A 210 -13.94 14.10 3.65
C TYR A 210 -13.19 12.84 3.21
N PHE A 211 -11.89 12.92 2.94
CA PHE A 211 -11.11 11.74 2.57
C PHE A 211 -11.18 10.65 3.65
N GLU A 212 -11.49 9.44 3.21
CA GLU A 212 -11.46 8.22 4.00
C GLU A 212 -10.64 7.14 3.30
N PRO A 213 -9.91 6.28 4.04
CA PRO A 213 -9.25 5.11 3.47
C PRO A 213 -10.23 4.16 2.79
N TYR A 214 -9.72 3.42 1.81
CA TYR A 214 -10.49 2.41 1.09
C TYR A 214 -10.61 1.13 1.91
N TYR A 215 -11.73 0.99 2.62
CA TYR A 215 -12.05 -0.18 3.41
C TYR A 215 -12.79 -1.22 2.56
N LEU A 216 -12.11 -2.32 2.21
CA LEU A 216 -12.72 -3.45 1.48
C LEU A 216 -13.54 -4.37 2.38
N LYS A 217 -13.35 -4.29 3.68
CA LYS A 217 -14.07 -5.05 4.70
C LYS A 217 -14.62 -4.11 5.74
N ASP A 218 -15.84 -4.41 6.18
CA ASP A 218 -16.42 -3.78 7.34
C ASP A 218 -15.65 -4.16 8.60
N PHE A 219 -15.61 -3.25 9.55
CA PHE A 219 -15.00 -3.49 10.84
C PHE A 219 -15.90 -4.38 11.69
N PHE A 220 -15.58 -5.67 11.81
CA PHE A 220 -16.26 -6.55 12.73
C PHE A 220 -15.70 -6.37 14.14
N THR A 221 -16.44 -5.70 15.01
CA THR A 221 -16.26 -5.84 16.45
C THR A 221 -16.87 -7.17 16.88
N HIS A 222 -16.12 -8.04 17.54
CA HIS A 222 -16.71 -9.11 18.31
C HIS A 222 -17.52 -8.47 19.45
N SER A 223 -18.81 -8.25 19.24
CA SER A 223 -19.73 -8.02 20.35
C SER A 223 -19.76 -9.33 21.12
N ASN A 224 -19.15 -9.33 22.31
CA ASN A 224 -19.49 -10.33 23.33
C ASN A 224 -20.98 -10.21 23.56
N SER A 225 -21.75 -11.16 23.07
CA SER A 225 -23.12 -11.37 23.49
C SER A 225 -23.05 -11.71 24.98
N PHE A 226 -23.23 -10.73 25.84
CA PHE A 226 -23.63 -10.97 27.20
C PHE A 226 -24.99 -11.69 27.12
N LYS A 227 -24.98 -13.00 27.29
CA LYS A 227 -26.17 -13.73 27.69
C LYS A 227 -26.55 -13.18 29.06
N ALA A 228 -27.59 -12.37 29.12
CA ALA A 228 -28.33 -12.15 30.34
C ALA A 228 -28.92 -13.53 30.69
N GLU A 229 -28.37 -14.21 31.67
CA GLU A 229 -29.01 -15.31 32.34
C GLU A 229 -30.17 -14.69 33.12
N GLU A 230 -31.37 -15.08 32.72
CA GLU A 230 -32.61 -14.81 33.49
C GLU A 230 -32.48 -15.51 34.85
N MET A 231 -32.59 -14.72 35.91
CA MET A 231 -32.98 -15.20 37.24
C MET A 231 -34.51 -15.15 37.38
#